data_9b0c5b677ffacc5d455b858eab9faea2
#
_entry.id   9b0c5b677ffacc5d455b858eab9faea2
#
_cell.length_a   1.000
_cell.length_b   1.000
_cell.length_c   1.000
_cell.angle_alpha   90.00
_cell.angle_beta   90.00
_cell.angle_gamma   90.00
#
_symmetry.space_group_name_H-M   'P 1'
#
loop_
_entity.id
_entity.type
_entity.pdbx_description
1 polymer ?
#
loop_
_entity_poly.entity_id
_entity_poly.type
_entity_poly.pdbx_seq_one_letter_code
_entity_poly.pdbx_strand_id
1 'polypeptide(L)'
;MNRVAFASLVSLACLSGPASADPMTFQLPEETAVFKPGPGVEIATAHCGACHSVDYISTQPPNRGKAFWEAEVQKMMKVFKAKISPSDAAAIADYLAATY
;
A
#
# COMPACT_ATOMS: atom_id res chain seq x y z
N MET A 1 -21.76 21.33 -60.61
CA MET A 1 -22.47 21.33 -59.34
C MET A 1 -21.70 20.42 -58.37
N ASN A 2 -21.43 20.89 -57.22
CA ASN A 2 -20.80 20.23 -56.02
C ASN A 2 -19.35 19.73 -56.12
N ARG A 3 -18.42 20.67 -55.98
CA ARG A 3 -16.94 20.41 -55.82
C ARG A 3 -16.42 20.99 -54.49
N VAL A 4 -17.12 20.91 -53.38
CA VAL A 4 -16.70 21.62 -52.14
C VAL A 4 -16.58 20.71 -50.90
N ALA A 5 -16.60 19.36 -51.02
CA ALA A 5 -16.68 18.50 -49.86
C ALA A 5 -15.43 17.63 -49.56
N PHE A 6 -14.25 17.90 -50.14
CA PHE A 6 -13.07 17.01 -49.96
C PHE A 6 -11.82 17.66 -49.34
N ALA A 7 -11.88 18.90 -48.88
CA ALA A 7 -10.68 19.60 -48.38
C ALA A 7 -10.49 19.64 -46.87
N SER A 8 -11.39 19.07 -46.06
CA SER A 8 -11.37 19.28 -44.59
C SER A 8 -10.88 18.10 -43.73
N LEU A 9 -10.40 17.02 -44.31
CA LEU A 9 -10.07 15.77 -43.57
C LEU A 9 -8.57 15.46 -43.44
N VAL A 10 -7.68 16.33 -43.94
CA VAL A 10 -6.23 16.04 -43.95
C VAL A 10 -5.45 16.74 -42.83
N SER A 11 -6.04 17.68 -42.09
CA SER A 11 -5.27 18.54 -41.14
C SER A 11 -5.15 18.01 -39.70
N LEU A 12 -5.68 16.86 -39.33
CA LEU A 12 -5.66 16.38 -37.93
C LEU A 12 -4.63 15.26 -37.62
N ALA A 13 -3.86 14.84 -38.61
CA ALA A 13 -2.96 13.70 -38.48
C ALA A 13 -1.52 14.04 -38.05
N CYS A 14 -1.15 15.29 -37.85
CA CYS A 14 0.27 15.70 -37.66
C CYS A 14 0.65 16.14 -36.23
N LEU A 15 -0.18 15.92 -35.23
CA LEU A 15 0.11 16.37 -33.83
C LEU A 15 0.48 15.24 -32.86
N SER A 16 0.55 14.01 -33.29
CA SER A 16 1.07 12.91 -32.47
C SER A 16 2.57 12.71 -32.68
N GLY A 17 3.37 13.63 -32.16
CA GLY A 17 4.80 13.40 -31.98
C GLY A 17 5.04 12.30 -30.95
N PRO A 18 6.12 11.49 -31.05
CA PRO A 18 6.47 10.53 -30.01
C PRO A 18 6.73 11.30 -28.72
N ALA A 19 5.96 11.00 -27.67
CA ALA A 19 6.25 11.48 -26.33
C ALA A 19 7.49 10.72 -25.83
N SER A 20 8.64 11.36 -25.82
CA SER A 20 9.85 10.81 -25.20
C SER A 20 9.83 11.21 -23.73
N ALA A 21 9.72 10.22 -22.86
CA ALA A 21 9.94 10.39 -21.43
C ALA A 21 11.37 9.90 -21.10
N ASP A 22 12.21 10.79 -20.57
CA ASP A 22 13.52 10.38 -20.09
C ASP A 22 13.37 9.56 -18.80
N PRO A 23 14.08 8.44 -18.65
CA PRO A 23 14.06 7.66 -17.42
C PRO A 23 14.63 8.49 -16.27
N MET A 24 13.83 8.65 -15.20
CA MET A 24 14.27 9.32 -13.99
C MET A 24 14.71 8.27 -12.97
N THR A 25 15.94 8.36 -12.49
CA THR A 25 16.43 7.54 -11.39
C THR A 25 16.03 8.20 -10.08
N PHE A 26 15.33 7.45 -9.25
CA PHE A 26 14.90 7.87 -7.92
C PHE A 26 15.44 6.90 -6.87
N GLN A 27 16.09 7.44 -5.84
CA GLN A 27 16.47 6.66 -4.66
C GLN A 27 15.39 6.81 -3.60
N LEU A 28 14.82 5.68 -3.19
CA LEU A 28 13.89 5.66 -2.07
C LEU A 28 14.64 6.00 -0.78
N PRO A 29 14.08 6.83 0.09
CA PRO A 29 14.63 7.01 1.43
C PRO A 29 14.65 5.67 2.17
N GLU A 30 15.62 5.52 3.08
CA GLU A 30 15.68 4.34 3.95
C GLU A 30 14.45 4.29 4.86
N GLU A 31 13.90 3.08 5.04
CA GLU A 31 12.82 2.85 5.98
C GLU A 31 13.38 2.92 7.41
N THR A 32 12.93 3.91 8.16
CA THR A 32 13.36 4.16 9.55
C THR A 32 12.28 3.85 10.58
N ALA A 33 11.04 3.62 10.13
CA ALA A 33 9.95 3.29 11.04
C ALA A 33 10.12 1.88 11.61
N VAL A 34 10.05 1.77 12.92
CA VAL A 34 10.16 0.52 13.65
C VAL A 34 8.96 0.31 14.57
N PHE A 35 8.63 -0.96 14.82
CA PHE A 35 7.61 -1.29 15.80
C PHE A 35 8.00 -0.86 17.19
N LYS A 36 7.04 -0.36 17.98
CA LYS A 36 7.26 -0.09 19.40
C LYS A 36 7.61 -1.40 20.12
N PRO A 37 8.52 -1.37 21.09
CA PRO A 37 8.87 -2.60 21.83
C PRO A 37 7.69 -3.09 22.68
N GLY A 38 7.52 -4.40 22.74
CA GLY A 38 6.48 -5.05 23.53
C GLY A 38 6.39 -6.55 23.23
N PRO A 39 5.71 -7.33 24.08
CA PRO A 39 5.51 -8.76 23.85
C PRO A 39 4.83 -9.02 22.50
N GLY A 40 5.42 -9.84 21.64
CA GLY A 40 4.90 -10.16 20.31
C GLY A 40 5.42 -9.27 19.17
N VAL A 41 6.31 -8.32 19.46
CA VAL A 41 6.90 -7.44 18.44
C VAL A 41 7.64 -8.21 17.33
N GLU A 42 8.30 -9.31 17.68
CA GLU A 42 9.04 -10.13 16.71
C GLU A 42 8.09 -10.76 15.69
N ILE A 43 6.94 -11.25 16.16
CA ILE A 43 5.91 -11.85 15.29
C ILE A 43 5.32 -10.78 14.37
N ALA A 44 4.97 -9.62 14.92
CA ALA A 44 4.48 -8.50 14.14
C ALA A 44 5.50 -8.04 13.08
N THR A 45 6.77 -7.90 13.45
CA THR A 45 7.84 -7.51 12.54
C THR A 45 8.01 -8.50 11.40
N ALA A 46 7.98 -9.81 11.70
CA ALA A 46 8.16 -10.87 10.70
C ALA A 46 7.05 -10.88 9.63
N HIS A 47 5.82 -10.51 10.00
CA HIS A 47 4.68 -10.60 9.09
C HIS A 47 4.31 -9.26 8.45
N CYS A 48 4.29 -8.16 9.21
CA CYS A 48 3.70 -6.91 8.73
C CYS A 48 4.63 -6.13 7.80
N GLY A 49 5.94 -6.16 8.03
CA GLY A 49 6.93 -5.45 7.22
C GLY A 49 7.11 -5.96 5.79
N ALA A 50 6.46 -7.09 5.44
CA ALA A 50 6.59 -7.70 4.11
C ALA A 50 5.85 -6.91 3.00
N CYS A 51 4.85 -6.09 3.34
CA CYS A 51 3.97 -5.47 2.36
C CYS A 51 3.92 -3.93 2.45
N HIS A 52 4.10 -3.36 3.62
CA HIS A 52 4.06 -1.91 3.84
C HIS A 52 4.85 -1.51 5.08
N SER A 53 5.09 -0.21 5.22
CA SER A 53 5.80 0.37 6.36
C SER A 53 5.00 0.25 7.66
N VAL A 54 5.72 0.23 8.78
CA VAL A 54 5.17 0.31 10.15
C VAL A 54 4.40 1.61 10.38
N ASP A 55 4.71 2.67 9.66
CA ASP A 55 4.01 3.95 9.75
C ASP A 55 2.50 3.81 9.56
N TYR A 56 2.05 2.89 8.72
CA TYR A 56 0.63 2.63 8.54
C TYR A 56 -0.07 2.27 9.85
N ILE A 57 0.59 1.50 10.73
CA ILE A 57 0.07 1.13 12.05
C ILE A 57 0.12 2.34 12.99
N SER A 58 1.23 3.07 13.00
CA SER A 58 1.44 4.23 13.86
C SER A 58 0.48 5.39 13.59
N THR A 59 -0.05 5.49 12.37
CA THR A 59 -1.02 6.52 11.97
C THR A 59 -2.47 6.17 12.30
N GLN A 60 -2.74 4.96 12.76
CA GLN A 60 -4.09 4.61 13.20
C GLN A 60 -4.47 5.39 14.48
N PRO A 61 -5.76 5.72 14.67
CA PRO A 61 -6.20 6.36 15.91
C PRO A 61 -5.83 5.50 17.13
N PRO A 62 -5.32 6.10 18.22
CA PRO A 62 -4.87 5.35 19.39
C PRO A 62 -6.05 4.71 20.15
N ASN A 63 -5.74 3.70 20.95
CA ASN A 63 -6.68 3.05 21.87
C ASN A 63 -7.92 2.42 21.18
N ARG A 64 -7.75 1.85 20.01
CA ARG A 64 -8.86 1.21 19.28
C ARG A 64 -9.28 -0.11 19.89
N GLY A 65 -8.44 -0.71 20.72
CA GLY A 65 -8.71 -1.96 21.40
C GLY A 65 -8.57 -3.22 20.54
N LYS A 66 -8.67 -4.37 21.19
CA LYS A 66 -8.40 -5.68 20.60
C LYS A 66 -9.28 -6.00 19.39
N ALA A 67 -10.59 -5.76 19.48
CA ALA A 67 -11.53 -6.09 18.42
C ALA A 67 -11.22 -5.36 17.09
N PHE A 68 -10.75 -4.13 17.17
CA PHE A 68 -10.29 -3.38 16.00
C PHE A 68 -9.07 -4.05 15.35
N TRP A 69 -8.07 -4.37 16.14
CA TRP A 69 -6.84 -4.99 15.61
C TRP A 69 -7.06 -6.41 15.11
N GLU A 70 -7.92 -7.19 15.74
CA GLU A 70 -8.36 -8.49 15.22
C GLU A 70 -8.99 -8.36 13.83
N ALA A 71 -9.88 -7.38 13.64
CA ALA A 71 -10.52 -7.12 12.35
C ALA A 71 -9.51 -6.68 11.29
N GLU A 72 -8.53 -5.83 11.64
CA GLU A 72 -7.48 -5.40 10.71
C GLU A 72 -6.56 -6.55 10.31
N VAL A 73 -6.11 -7.39 11.25
CA VAL A 73 -5.30 -8.58 10.94
C VAL A 73 -6.08 -9.55 10.05
N GLN A 74 -7.36 -9.79 10.35
CA GLN A 74 -8.22 -10.63 9.51
C GLN A 74 -8.41 -10.06 8.10
N LYS A 75 -8.50 -8.74 7.96
CA LYS A 75 -8.55 -8.08 6.66
C LYS A 75 -7.27 -8.33 5.86
N MET A 76 -6.09 -8.21 6.49
CA MET A 76 -4.82 -8.54 5.83
C MET A 76 -4.80 -9.98 5.31
N MET A 77 -5.28 -10.93 6.12
CA MET A 77 -5.30 -12.35 5.74
C MET A 77 -6.33 -12.66 4.64
N LYS A 78 -7.55 -12.17 4.78
CA LYS A 78 -8.67 -12.55 3.90
C LYS A 78 -8.70 -11.76 2.60
N VAL A 79 -8.47 -10.46 2.66
CA VAL A 79 -8.56 -9.57 1.50
C VAL A 79 -7.20 -9.48 0.80
N PHE A 80 -6.14 -9.17 1.54
CA PHE A 80 -4.79 -8.96 0.98
C PHE A 80 -3.93 -10.22 0.94
N LYS A 81 -4.48 -11.37 1.40
CA LYS A 81 -3.85 -12.69 1.31
C LYS A 81 -2.51 -12.82 2.05
N ALA A 82 -2.34 -12.06 3.11
CA ALA A 82 -1.19 -12.20 3.99
C ALA A 82 -1.13 -13.62 4.57
N LYS A 83 0.04 -14.25 4.48
CA LYS A 83 0.27 -15.62 4.97
C LYS A 83 0.62 -15.58 6.45
N ILE A 84 -0.38 -15.49 7.29
CA ILE A 84 -0.25 -15.45 8.75
C ILE A 84 -1.01 -16.65 9.32
N SER A 85 -0.38 -17.38 10.24
CA SER A 85 -1.07 -18.50 10.93
C SER A 85 -2.13 -17.96 11.89
N PRO A 86 -3.17 -18.74 12.23
CA PRO A 86 -4.17 -18.31 13.21
C PRO A 86 -3.57 -17.95 14.59
N SER A 87 -2.53 -18.66 15.02
CA SER A 87 -1.82 -18.38 16.28
C SER A 87 -1.06 -17.06 16.22
N ASP A 88 -0.36 -16.79 15.11
CA ASP A 88 0.37 -15.54 14.92
C ASP A 88 -0.60 -14.36 14.77
N ALA A 89 -1.72 -14.57 14.09
CA ALA A 89 -2.76 -13.54 13.97
C ALA A 89 -3.31 -13.10 15.33
N ALA A 90 -3.54 -14.04 16.25
CA ALA A 90 -3.96 -13.72 17.60
C ALA A 90 -2.87 -12.97 18.39
N ALA A 91 -1.62 -13.44 18.32
CA ALA A 91 -0.48 -12.80 18.98
C ALA A 91 -0.21 -11.38 18.45
N ILE A 92 -0.33 -11.16 17.14
CA ILE A 92 -0.19 -9.85 16.52
C ILE A 92 -1.31 -8.91 17.00
N ALA A 93 -2.55 -9.37 17.02
CA ALA A 93 -3.68 -8.55 17.47
C ALA A 93 -3.55 -8.17 18.96
N ASP A 94 -3.08 -9.09 19.81
CA ASP A 94 -2.79 -8.82 21.21
C ASP A 94 -1.69 -7.79 21.40
N TYR A 95 -0.58 -7.94 20.66
CA TYR A 95 0.51 -6.98 20.65
C TYR A 95 0.05 -5.58 20.22
N LEU A 96 -0.65 -5.48 19.09
CA LEU A 96 -1.15 -4.20 18.58
C LEU A 96 -2.12 -3.53 19.55
N ALA A 97 -3.02 -4.29 20.15
CA ALA A 97 -3.99 -3.78 21.12
C ALA A 97 -3.33 -3.27 22.41
N ALA A 98 -2.20 -3.86 22.80
CA ALA A 98 -1.45 -3.44 24.01
C ALA A 98 -0.52 -2.27 23.75
N THR A 99 -0.16 -1.99 22.49
CA THR A 99 0.94 -1.09 22.14
C THR A 99 0.46 0.17 21.40
N TYR A 100 -0.64 0.08 20.69
CA TYR A 100 -1.23 1.13 19.86
C TYR A 100 -2.72 1.33 20.15
#